data_c20728ce0971a4cd586d81e23102e51a
#
_entry.id   c20728ce0971a4cd586d81e23102e51a
#
_cell.length_a   1.000
_cell.length_b   1.000
_cell.length_c   1.000
_cell.angle_alpha   90.00
_cell.angle_beta   90.00
_cell.angle_gamma   90.00
#
_symmetry.space_group_name_H-M   'P 1'
#
loop_
_entity.id
_entity.type
_entity.pdbx_description
1 polymer ?
#
loop_
_entity_poly.entity_id
_entity_poly.type
_entity_poly.pdbx_seq_one_letter_code
_entity_poly.pdbx_strand_id
1 'polypeptide(L)'
;GPLGSNAAACGTLIMSVTFQRPTDARYGAKLERAIGRLRGGSIDRVRVMWCDLHGQTRGKVLTPEAAIRALQDGISMVSTLMLKDTSDRTAYKVFEPSGTASLSGFGQANNLLLLPDPGTLCELPFSPGSAWMQAQPYFEDGTPVELDTRRILQRALARLSDAGMGLRCGLEVEFHIYRITSTRSQLNPEDAQWPGEPPEVELIHPGYKLLSEDWHDMAEPALEIVRQTALGLGLPLTSLELEMGPSQVEVVFDATDAMSAADQMVLFRNAVRMALRRAGYHASFICLPPFGNPMSSGWHLHQSLVSADQGQNLMRRDNPMASSTLEQASAVLSELGEHWLAGLLKHAPAMTALCVPTTNGYGRFRPNALAPQSILWGRDNRGALLRVIGPCGSKATRIENRLGEPAANPYLYLAAQIHAGLDGIAQKMRAPLGTHDPYSPSAQRLPSNLALALKALAEDEALVQGLGSDFVAYFQRIKQAEVARQQAAADPVEFQRREYFSRL
;
A
#
# COMPACT_ATOMS: atom_id res chain seq x y z
N GLY A 1 -56.06 -44.98 15.21
CA GLY A 1 -55.72 -43.68 15.75
C GLY A 1 -54.58 -43.04 14.99
N PRO A 2 -54.67 -41.75 14.56
CA PRO A 2 -53.61 -41.13 13.78
C PRO A 2 -52.53 -40.54 14.70
N LEU A 3 -51.31 -40.82 14.35
CA LEU A 3 -50.12 -40.19 14.94
C LEU A 3 -50.00 -38.74 14.43
N GLY A 4 -50.13 -37.81 15.34
CA GLY A 4 -49.88 -36.41 15.08
C GLY A 4 -48.38 -36.12 15.00
N SER A 5 -47.93 -35.59 13.88
CA SER A 5 -46.59 -35.06 13.69
C SER A 5 -46.54 -33.61 14.21
N ASN A 6 -45.98 -33.42 15.39
CA ASN A 6 -45.52 -32.08 15.81
C ASN A 6 -44.14 -31.82 15.19
N ALA A 7 -44.15 -31.15 14.06
CA ALA A 7 -42.94 -30.48 13.56
C ALA A 7 -42.83 -29.12 14.28
N ALA A 8 -42.02 -29.12 15.33
CA ALA A 8 -41.61 -27.82 15.93
C ALA A 8 -40.75 -27.12 14.92
N ALA A 9 -41.29 -26.03 14.34
CA ALA A 9 -40.51 -25.09 13.56
C ALA A 9 -39.51 -24.42 14.50
N CYS A 10 -38.26 -24.83 14.44
CA CYS A 10 -37.13 -24.12 15.03
C CYS A 10 -36.91 -22.87 14.20
N GLY A 11 -37.61 -21.81 14.54
CA GLY A 11 -37.35 -20.48 14.03
C GLY A 11 -36.04 -19.99 14.58
N THR A 12 -34.97 -20.23 13.84
CA THR A 12 -33.67 -19.59 14.11
C THR A 12 -33.90 -18.09 13.92
N LEU A 13 -33.99 -17.35 15.02
CA LEU A 13 -33.86 -15.92 14.99
C LEU A 13 -32.47 -15.63 14.46
N ILE A 14 -32.37 -15.32 13.18
CA ILE A 14 -31.15 -14.74 12.62
C ILE A 14 -31.08 -13.32 13.19
N MET A 15 -30.34 -13.17 14.28
CA MET A 15 -30.00 -11.83 14.79
C MET A 15 -29.13 -11.17 13.73
N SER A 16 -29.62 -10.15 13.05
CA SER A 16 -28.84 -9.36 12.12
C SER A 16 -27.69 -8.68 12.87
N VAL A 17 -26.45 -8.87 12.40
CA VAL A 17 -25.27 -8.22 12.97
C VAL A 17 -25.38 -6.72 12.74
N THR A 18 -25.19 -5.93 13.79
CA THR A 18 -25.09 -4.47 13.68
C THR A 18 -23.62 -4.08 13.65
N PHE A 19 -23.17 -3.61 12.50
CA PHE A 19 -21.78 -3.20 12.32
C PHE A 19 -21.52 -1.81 12.87
N GLN A 20 -20.42 -1.66 13.62
CA GLN A 20 -19.93 -0.37 14.10
C GLN A 20 -19.15 0.29 12.94
N ARG A 21 -19.84 1.05 12.11
CA ARG A 21 -19.25 1.77 10.99
C ARG A 21 -19.62 3.25 11.05
N PRO A 22 -18.75 4.14 10.53
CA PRO A 22 -19.14 5.53 10.36
C PRO A 22 -20.32 5.62 9.39
N THR A 23 -21.39 6.28 9.80
CA THR A 23 -22.51 6.64 8.95
C THR A 23 -22.37 8.11 8.58
N ASP A 24 -21.92 8.40 7.36
CA ASP A 24 -22.05 9.74 6.83
C ASP A 24 -23.41 9.91 6.14
N ALA A 25 -23.85 11.16 5.96
CA ALA A 25 -25.12 11.45 5.29
C ALA A 25 -25.20 10.98 3.85
N ARG A 26 -24.07 10.60 3.25
CA ARG A 26 -23.96 10.13 1.86
C ARG A 26 -24.03 8.62 1.75
N TYR A 27 -23.90 7.89 2.83
CA TYR A 27 -23.85 6.43 2.83
C TYR A 27 -25.10 5.81 2.21
N GLY A 28 -26.28 6.28 2.59
CA GLY A 28 -27.57 5.80 2.03
C GLY A 28 -27.64 5.97 0.51
N ALA A 29 -27.20 7.12 -0.01
CA ALA A 29 -27.17 7.38 -1.43
C ALA A 29 -26.18 6.48 -2.18
N LYS A 30 -25.01 6.23 -1.61
CA LYS A 30 -24.00 5.29 -2.16
C LYS A 30 -24.55 3.86 -2.18
N LEU A 31 -25.21 3.45 -1.10
CA LEU A 31 -25.83 2.13 -1.00
C LEU A 31 -26.91 1.93 -2.06
N GLU A 32 -27.84 2.88 -2.23
CA GLU A 32 -28.89 2.81 -3.25
C GLU A 32 -28.31 2.76 -4.65
N ARG A 33 -27.28 3.56 -4.93
CA ARG A 33 -26.59 3.57 -6.23
C ARG A 33 -25.93 2.22 -6.52
N ALA A 34 -25.23 1.66 -5.55
CA ALA A 34 -24.59 0.36 -5.69
C ALA A 34 -25.62 -0.74 -5.95
N ILE A 35 -26.70 -0.79 -5.19
CA ILE A 35 -27.79 -1.76 -5.37
C ILE A 35 -28.42 -1.61 -6.77
N GLY A 36 -28.68 -0.39 -7.22
CA GLY A 36 -29.21 -0.11 -8.55
C GLY A 36 -28.31 -0.62 -9.67
N ARG A 37 -27.00 -0.41 -9.55
CA ARG A 37 -26.00 -0.92 -10.51
C ARG A 37 -25.94 -2.44 -10.52
N LEU A 38 -25.97 -3.07 -9.35
CA LEU A 38 -25.94 -4.53 -9.23
C LEU A 38 -27.20 -5.20 -9.79
N ARG A 39 -28.34 -4.51 -9.77
CA ARG A 39 -29.60 -4.99 -10.36
C ARG A 39 -29.73 -4.66 -11.85
N GLY A 40 -28.90 -3.77 -12.37
CA GLY A 40 -29.01 -3.25 -13.74
C GLY A 40 -28.64 -4.21 -14.86
N GLY A 41 -28.06 -5.37 -14.57
CA GLY A 41 -27.75 -6.44 -15.52
C GLY A 41 -26.41 -6.33 -16.25
N SER A 42 -25.66 -5.23 -16.14
CA SER A 42 -24.31 -5.08 -16.72
C SER A 42 -23.23 -5.80 -15.92
N ILE A 43 -23.48 -6.00 -14.64
CA ILE A 43 -22.58 -6.71 -13.71
C ILE A 43 -23.17 -8.08 -13.43
N ASP A 44 -22.43 -9.13 -13.72
CA ASP A 44 -22.84 -10.52 -13.45
C ASP A 44 -21.99 -11.21 -12.38
N ARG A 45 -20.84 -10.65 -12.03
CA ARG A 45 -19.93 -11.15 -11.01
C ARG A 45 -19.40 -9.99 -10.18
N VAL A 46 -19.37 -10.16 -8.87
CA VAL A 46 -18.84 -9.15 -7.97
C VAL A 46 -17.71 -9.77 -7.16
N ARG A 47 -16.51 -9.26 -7.33
CA ARG A 47 -15.36 -9.61 -6.52
C ARG A 47 -15.39 -8.74 -5.26
N VAL A 48 -15.89 -9.30 -4.18
CA VAL A 48 -15.80 -8.65 -2.86
C VAL A 48 -14.41 -8.95 -2.33
N MET A 49 -13.58 -7.91 -2.25
CA MET A 49 -12.17 -8.07 -1.99
C MET A 49 -11.72 -7.22 -0.81
N TRP A 50 -10.68 -7.71 -0.14
CA TRP A 50 -10.02 -7.09 0.99
C TRP A 50 -8.52 -7.00 0.70
N CYS A 51 -7.90 -5.87 1.10
CA CYS A 51 -6.45 -5.69 0.98
C CYS A 51 -5.76 -6.32 2.20
N ASP A 52 -4.94 -7.34 1.97
CA ASP A 52 -4.20 -8.01 3.03
C ASP A 52 -3.00 -7.18 3.52
N LEU A 53 -2.29 -7.70 4.53
CA LEU A 53 -1.12 -7.04 5.12
C LEU A 53 -0.03 -6.71 4.08
N HIS A 54 0.06 -7.51 3.03
CA HIS A 54 1.08 -7.39 1.98
C HIS A 54 0.62 -6.55 0.78
N GLY A 55 -0.53 -5.91 0.90
CA GLY A 55 -1.07 -5.04 -0.15
C GLY A 55 -1.73 -5.78 -1.32
N GLN A 56 -2.03 -7.07 -1.15
CA GLN A 56 -2.69 -7.88 -2.16
C GLN A 56 -4.19 -8.00 -1.89
N THR A 57 -4.97 -8.11 -2.96
CA THR A 57 -6.43 -8.27 -2.84
C THR A 57 -6.79 -9.74 -2.70
N ARG A 58 -7.62 -10.04 -1.71
CA ARG A 58 -8.14 -11.38 -1.42
C ARG A 58 -9.64 -11.29 -1.15
N GLY A 59 -10.39 -12.29 -1.55
CA GLY A 59 -11.82 -12.27 -1.33
C GLY A 59 -12.56 -13.37 -2.06
N LYS A 60 -13.85 -13.13 -2.29
CA LYS A 60 -14.76 -14.08 -2.93
C LYS A 60 -15.45 -13.43 -4.12
N VAL A 61 -15.80 -14.23 -5.10
CA VAL A 61 -16.61 -13.81 -6.23
C VAL A 61 -18.08 -14.19 -5.94
N LEU A 62 -18.94 -13.20 -5.90
CA LEU A 62 -20.36 -13.36 -5.59
C LEU A 62 -21.23 -13.08 -6.81
N THR A 63 -22.44 -13.68 -6.81
CA THR A 63 -23.51 -13.22 -7.70
C THR A 63 -23.95 -11.82 -7.28
N PRO A 64 -24.57 -11.01 -8.17
CA PRO A 64 -25.06 -9.70 -7.79
C PRO A 64 -26.03 -9.71 -6.62
N GLU A 65 -26.94 -10.69 -6.55
CA GLU A 65 -27.88 -10.81 -5.42
C GLU A 65 -27.15 -11.12 -4.10
N ALA A 66 -26.15 -12.00 -4.13
CA ALA A 66 -25.33 -12.29 -2.95
C ALA A 66 -24.51 -11.07 -2.51
N ALA A 67 -24.02 -10.26 -3.47
CA ALA A 67 -23.30 -9.02 -3.18
C ALA A 67 -24.21 -7.97 -2.52
N ILE A 68 -25.48 -7.88 -2.95
CA ILE A 68 -26.48 -7.00 -2.32
C ILE A 68 -26.70 -7.42 -0.85
N ARG A 69 -26.86 -8.72 -0.59
CA ARG A 69 -26.98 -9.22 0.79
C ARG A 69 -25.73 -8.93 1.61
N ALA A 70 -24.55 -9.07 0.99
CA ALA A 70 -23.28 -8.81 1.66
C ALA A 70 -23.12 -7.35 2.11
N LEU A 71 -23.71 -6.40 1.39
CA LEU A 71 -23.73 -4.99 1.79
C LEU A 71 -24.39 -4.78 3.15
N GLN A 72 -25.35 -5.62 3.49
CA GLN A 72 -26.05 -5.56 4.78
C GLN A 72 -25.40 -6.45 5.84
N ASP A 73 -25.10 -7.69 5.50
CA ASP A 73 -24.76 -8.74 6.46
C ASP A 73 -23.28 -9.12 6.44
N GLY A 74 -22.50 -8.58 5.50
CA GLY A 74 -21.13 -9.02 5.25
C GLY A 74 -21.06 -10.42 4.65
N ILE A 75 -19.84 -10.88 4.41
CA ILE A 75 -19.53 -12.26 4.02
C ILE A 75 -18.45 -12.81 4.94
N SER A 76 -18.49 -14.12 5.20
CA SER A 76 -17.50 -14.74 6.06
C SER A 76 -16.13 -14.85 5.37
N MET A 77 -15.09 -14.67 6.17
CA MET A 77 -13.69 -14.89 5.79
C MET A 77 -12.99 -15.62 6.93
N VAL A 78 -12.17 -16.62 6.60
CA VAL A 78 -11.36 -17.30 7.61
C VAL A 78 -10.31 -16.31 8.17
N SER A 79 -10.22 -16.21 9.49
CA SER A 79 -9.34 -15.25 10.15
C SER A 79 -7.85 -15.47 9.87
N THR A 80 -7.45 -16.69 9.50
CA THR A 80 -6.05 -17.00 9.17
C THR A 80 -5.49 -16.23 8.00
N LEU A 81 -6.34 -15.66 7.12
CA LEU A 81 -5.88 -14.79 6.02
C LEU A 81 -5.15 -13.55 6.55
N MET A 82 -5.48 -13.09 7.75
CA MET A 82 -4.77 -11.98 8.39
C MET A 82 -3.45 -12.41 9.05
N LEU A 83 -3.20 -13.70 9.18
CA LEU A 83 -2.05 -14.25 9.90
C LEU A 83 -0.98 -14.84 8.96
N LYS A 84 -1.09 -14.55 7.67
CA LYS A 84 -0.21 -15.08 6.62
C LYS A 84 1.03 -14.19 6.42
N ASP A 85 2.16 -14.84 6.16
CA ASP A 85 3.36 -14.17 5.66
C ASP A 85 3.32 -14.02 4.12
N THR A 86 4.39 -13.52 3.52
CA THR A 86 4.45 -13.28 2.07
C THR A 86 4.40 -14.55 1.21
N SER A 87 4.64 -15.73 1.77
CA SER A 87 4.46 -17.01 1.08
C SER A 87 3.15 -17.72 1.44
N ASP A 88 2.24 -17.03 2.09
CA ASP A 88 0.95 -17.56 2.53
C ASP A 88 1.06 -18.68 3.59
N ARG A 89 2.14 -18.66 4.37
CA ARG A 89 2.30 -19.52 5.54
C ARG A 89 1.70 -18.81 6.75
N THR A 90 0.97 -19.54 7.56
CA THR A 90 0.37 -19.00 8.79
C THR A 90 1.47 -18.78 9.83
N ALA A 91 1.71 -17.54 10.24
CA ALA A 91 2.78 -17.18 11.18
C ALA A 91 2.41 -17.39 12.64
N TYR A 92 1.19 -17.84 12.93
CA TYR A 92 0.66 -18.13 14.26
C TYR A 92 0.20 -19.57 14.33
N LYS A 93 0.35 -20.21 15.48
CA LYS A 93 -0.11 -21.58 15.69
C LYS A 93 -1.58 -21.58 16.13
N VAL A 94 -2.48 -21.43 15.17
CA VAL A 94 -3.90 -21.16 15.41
C VAL A 94 -4.67 -22.28 16.12
N PHE A 95 -4.18 -23.51 16.06
CA PHE A 95 -4.81 -24.66 16.71
C PHE A 95 -4.17 -25.03 18.07
N GLU A 96 -3.15 -24.28 18.50
CA GLU A 96 -2.60 -24.44 19.85
C GLU A 96 -3.30 -23.45 20.81
N PRO A 97 -3.60 -23.84 22.06
CA PRO A 97 -4.36 -22.98 22.99
C PRO A 97 -3.73 -21.60 23.23
N SER A 98 -2.41 -21.49 23.20
CA SER A 98 -1.68 -20.23 23.37
C SER A 98 -1.28 -19.58 22.05
N GLY A 99 -1.58 -20.18 20.90
CA GLY A 99 -1.04 -19.77 19.60
C GLY A 99 -1.47 -18.38 19.14
N THR A 100 -2.70 -17.98 19.50
CA THR A 100 -3.27 -16.66 19.17
C THR A 100 -3.68 -15.86 20.41
N ALA A 101 -3.15 -16.21 21.59
CA ALA A 101 -3.52 -15.58 22.86
C ALA A 101 -3.27 -14.05 22.88
N SER A 102 -2.29 -13.56 22.11
CA SER A 102 -2.01 -12.13 21.98
C SER A 102 -2.96 -11.38 21.03
N LEU A 103 -3.83 -12.10 20.31
CA LEU A 103 -4.74 -11.53 19.30
C LEU A 103 -6.19 -11.73 19.76
N SER A 104 -6.78 -10.67 20.30
CA SER A 104 -8.17 -10.70 20.74
C SER A 104 -9.11 -10.96 19.55
N GLY A 105 -10.00 -11.94 19.69
CA GLY A 105 -10.97 -12.31 18.65
C GLY A 105 -10.46 -13.26 17.58
N PHE A 106 -9.21 -13.73 17.69
CA PHE A 106 -8.62 -14.72 16.79
C PHE A 106 -8.40 -16.04 17.54
N GLY A 107 -8.76 -17.13 16.92
CA GLY A 107 -8.55 -18.47 17.51
C GLY A 107 -9.22 -19.56 16.67
N GLN A 108 -8.60 -20.73 16.60
CA GLN A 108 -9.15 -21.91 15.93
C GLN A 108 -9.56 -21.71 14.48
N ALA A 109 -8.87 -20.79 13.76
CA ALA A 109 -9.23 -20.40 12.41
C ALA A 109 -10.71 -19.97 12.29
N ASN A 110 -11.16 -19.13 13.22
CA ASN A 110 -12.53 -18.63 13.27
C ASN A 110 -12.89 -17.76 12.07
N ASN A 111 -14.14 -17.38 11.95
CA ASN A 111 -14.63 -16.47 10.92
C ASN A 111 -14.54 -15.00 11.36
N LEU A 112 -14.19 -14.17 10.39
CA LEU A 112 -14.43 -12.73 10.39
C LEU A 112 -15.51 -12.44 9.36
N LEU A 113 -16.08 -11.23 9.41
CA LEU A 113 -17.04 -10.76 8.41
C LEU A 113 -16.41 -9.66 7.59
N LEU A 114 -16.39 -9.82 6.27
CA LEU A 114 -16.02 -8.76 5.33
C LEU A 114 -17.26 -7.95 5.01
N LEU A 115 -17.25 -6.66 5.37
CA LEU A 115 -18.33 -5.74 5.06
C LEU A 115 -17.92 -4.86 3.88
N PRO A 116 -18.57 -5.01 2.71
CA PRO A 116 -18.25 -4.19 1.55
C PRO A 116 -18.64 -2.72 1.75
N ASP A 117 -17.84 -1.83 1.18
CA ASP A 117 -18.17 -0.40 1.08
C ASP A 117 -18.86 -0.16 -0.26
N PRO A 118 -20.15 0.25 -0.28
CA PRO A 118 -20.89 0.47 -1.52
C PRO A 118 -20.28 1.56 -2.41
N GLY A 119 -19.58 2.52 -1.82
CA GLY A 119 -18.92 3.60 -2.57
C GLY A 119 -17.71 3.15 -3.39
N THR A 120 -17.24 1.92 -3.17
CA THR A 120 -16.06 1.37 -3.86
C THR A 120 -16.40 0.50 -5.08
N LEU A 121 -17.69 0.30 -5.37
CA LEU A 121 -18.11 -0.52 -6.51
C LEU A 121 -17.57 0.05 -7.82
N CYS A 122 -16.73 -0.71 -8.51
CA CYS A 122 -16.19 -0.33 -9.81
C CYS A 122 -16.11 -1.53 -10.76
N GLU A 123 -16.41 -1.31 -12.04
CA GLU A 123 -16.28 -2.36 -13.05
C GLU A 123 -14.82 -2.55 -13.43
N LEU A 124 -14.43 -3.82 -13.70
CA LEU A 124 -13.08 -4.17 -14.12
C LEU A 124 -12.96 -4.05 -15.64
N PRO A 125 -12.14 -3.14 -16.16
CA PRO A 125 -12.07 -2.90 -17.60
C PRO A 125 -11.55 -4.09 -18.41
N PHE A 126 -10.76 -4.97 -17.81
CA PHE A 126 -10.20 -6.16 -18.46
C PHE A 126 -11.05 -7.41 -18.31
N SER A 127 -12.15 -7.35 -17.57
CA SER A 127 -13.04 -8.49 -17.30
C SER A 127 -14.51 -8.07 -17.41
N PRO A 128 -15.06 -8.01 -18.64
CA PRO A 128 -16.43 -7.56 -18.85
C PRO A 128 -17.44 -8.33 -17.99
N GLY A 129 -18.38 -7.61 -17.38
CA GLY A 129 -19.34 -8.17 -16.44
C GLY A 129 -18.84 -8.35 -15.02
N SER A 130 -17.54 -8.20 -14.77
CA SER A 130 -16.97 -8.24 -13.43
C SER A 130 -16.85 -6.85 -12.82
N ALA A 131 -17.14 -6.77 -11.52
CA ALA A 131 -16.92 -5.56 -10.74
C ALA A 131 -16.15 -5.89 -9.46
N TRP A 132 -15.45 -4.89 -8.92
CA TRP A 132 -14.84 -4.92 -7.58
C TRP A 132 -15.68 -4.15 -6.60
N MET A 133 -15.72 -4.65 -5.37
CA MET A 133 -16.23 -3.91 -4.21
C MET A 133 -15.29 -4.20 -3.04
N GLN A 134 -14.70 -3.15 -2.49
CA GLN A 134 -13.72 -3.26 -1.41
C GLN A 134 -14.42 -3.46 -0.08
N ALA A 135 -13.93 -4.39 0.73
CA ALA A 135 -14.48 -4.72 2.03
C ALA A 135 -13.42 -4.57 3.14
N GLN A 136 -13.91 -4.40 4.35
CA GLN A 136 -13.10 -4.39 5.56
C GLN A 136 -13.56 -5.48 6.53
N PRO A 137 -12.64 -6.08 7.30
CA PRO A 137 -12.99 -7.14 8.24
C PRO A 137 -13.59 -6.58 9.53
N TYR A 138 -14.60 -7.30 10.03
CA TYR A 138 -15.26 -7.09 11.31
C TYR A 138 -15.31 -8.42 12.06
N PHE A 139 -15.37 -8.34 13.38
CA PHE A 139 -15.70 -9.51 14.19
C PHE A 139 -17.18 -9.84 14.07
N GLU A 140 -17.57 -11.07 14.44
CA GLU A 140 -18.96 -11.51 14.33
C GLU A 140 -19.95 -10.71 15.20
N ASP A 141 -19.46 -10.01 16.23
CA ASP A 141 -20.25 -9.07 17.03
C ASP A 141 -20.46 -7.70 16.37
N GLY A 142 -19.89 -7.47 15.19
CA GLY A 142 -19.99 -6.22 14.44
C GLY A 142 -18.94 -5.17 14.78
N THR A 143 -18.00 -5.47 15.67
CA THR A 143 -16.87 -4.55 15.95
C THR A 143 -15.81 -4.65 14.88
N PRO A 144 -15.16 -3.52 14.49
CA PRO A 144 -14.12 -3.56 13.48
C PRO A 144 -12.87 -4.29 13.98
N VAL A 145 -12.17 -4.96 13.05
CA VAL A 145 -10.85 -5.54 13.30
C VAL A 145 -9.81 -4.44 13.21
N GLU A 146 -9.29 -4.04 14.37
CA GLU A 146 -8.36 -2.90 14.46
C GLU A 146 -6.98 -3.18 13.82
N LEU A 147 -6.64 -4.44 13.57
CA LEU A 147 -5.41 -4.85 12.89
C LEU A 147 -5.47 -4.68 11.38
N ASP A 148 -6.64 -4.42 10.80
CA ASP A 148 -6.80 -4.21 9.36
C ASP A 148 -6.05 -2.96 8.91
N THR A 149 -5.29 -3.06 7.82
CA THR A 149 -4.39 -1.98 7.39
C THR A 149 -5.14 -0.74 6.89
N ARG A 150 -6.29 -0.92 6.23
CA ARG A 150 -7.12 0.23 5.84
C ARG A 150 -7.67 0.95 7.08
N ARG A 151 -8.03 0.19 8.11
CA ARG A 151 -8.45 0.73 9.41
C ARG A 151 -7.33 1.50 10.10
N ILE A 152 -6.09 1.02 10.00
CA ILE A 152 -4.91 1.73 10.50
C ILE A 152 -4.82 3.13 9.88
N LEU A 153 -4.98 3.25 8.56
CA LEU A 153 -4.97 4.56 7.90
C LEU A 153 -6.19 5.42 8.30
N GLN A 154 -7.37 4.82 8.42
CA GLN A 154 -8.57 5.55 8.88
C GLN A 154 -8.33 6.20 10.24
N ARG A 155 -7.72 5.49 11.18
CA ARG A 155 -7.40 6.04 12.51
C ARG A 155 -6.35 7.14 12.44
N ALA A 156 -5.33 6.98 11.61
CA ALA A 156 -4.33 8.03 11.41
C ALA A 156 -4.94 9.31 10.82
N LEU A 157 -5.82 9.17 9.83
CA LEU A 157 -6.52 10.30 9.21
C LEU A 157 -7.52 10.97 10.18
N ALA A 158 -8.17 10.19 11.03
CA ALA A 158 -9.05 10.75 12.07
C ALA A 158 -8.25 11.61 13.06
N ARG A 159 -7.07 11.14 13.47
CA ARG A 159 -6.16 11.91 14.33
C ARG A 159 -5.73 13.22 13.68
N LEU A 160 -5.42 13.18 12.36
CA LEU A 160 -5.06 14.37 11.60
C LEU A 160 -6.25 15.34 11.47
N SER A 161 -7.43 14.82 11.20
CA SER A 161 -8.68 15.59 11.13
C SER A 161 -9.02 16.27 12.44
N ASP A 162 -8.81 15.60 13.59
CA ASP A 162 -9.01 16.16 14.92
C ASP A 162 -8.09 17.36 15.18
N ALA A 163 -6.93 17.40 14.50
CA ALA A 163 -6.01 18.54 14.53
C ALA A 163 -6.35 19.62 13.47
N GLY A 164 -7.48 19.49 12.76
CA GLY A 164 -7.94 20.45 11.76
C GLY A 164 -7.27 20.34 10.41
N MET A 165 -6.63 19.20 10.12
CA MET A 165 -5.82 19.01 8.92
C MET A 165 -6.26 17.77 8.12
N GLY A 166 -5.93 17.78 6.83
CA GLY A 166 -5.98 16.63 5.94
C GLY A 166 -4.63 16.44 5.25
N LEU A 167 -4.48 15.31 4.58
CA LEU A 167 -3.27 15.00 3.80
C LEU A 167 -3.65 14.78 2.35
N ARG A 168 -2.94 15.48 1.46
CA ARG A 168 -3.05 15.32 0.01
C ARG A 168 -1.82 14.58 -0.49
N CYS A 169 -2.02 13.54 -1.27
CA CYS A 169 -0.95 12.66 -1.73
C CYS A 169 -0.95 12.52 -3.25
N GLY A 170 0.24 12.61 -3.85
CA GLY A 170 0.51 12.27 -5.24
C GLY A 170 1.46 11.09 -5.30
N LEU A 171 1.23 10.18 -6.25
CA LEU A 171 1.98 8.94 -6.38
C LEU A 171 2.83 8.94 -7.64
N GLU A 172 4.11 8.60 -7.48
CA GLU A 172 5.02 8.24 -8.57
C GLU A 172 5.52 6.83 -8.28
N VAL A 173 5.16 5.87 -9.15
CA VAL A 173 5.40 4.45 -8.90
C VAL A 173 6.19 3.86 -10.05
N GLU A 174 7.41 3.44 -9.76
CA GLU A 174 8.23 2.67 -10.67
C GLU A 174 7.95 1.18 -10.50
N PHE A 175 7.96 0.42 -11.58
CA PHE A 175 7.81 -1.04 -11.55
C PHE A 175 8.36 -1.63 -12.85
N HIS A 176 8.37 -2.97 -12.93
CA HIS A 176 8.91 -3.67 -14.09
C HIS A 176 7.82 -4.48 -14.77
N ILE A 177 7.84 -4.48 -16.09
CA ILE A 177 6.95 -5.31 -16.92
C ILE A 177 7.80 -6.19 -17.83
N TYR A 178 7.52 -7.48 -17.79
CA TYR A 178 8.20 -8.49 -18.61
C TYR A 178 7.20 -9.20 -19.50
N ARG A 179 7.69 -9.76 -20.64
CA ARG A 179 6.91 -10.72 -21.43
C ARG A 179 7.15 -12.12 -20.91
N ILE A 180 6.09 -12.90 -20.72
CA ILE A 180 6.19 -14.31 -20.30
C ILE A 180 6.57 -15.13 -21.53
N THR A 181 7.66 -15.90 -21.43
CA THR A 181 8.22 -16.68 -22.55
C THR A 181 8.07 -18.18 -22.39
N SER A 182 7.91 -18.67 -21.16
CA SER A 182 7.96 -20.07 -20.84
C SER A 182 6.58 -20.68 -20.59
N THR A 183 6.44 -21.95 -20.99
CA THR A 183 5.35 -22.80 -20.51
C THR A 183 5.64 -23.38 -19.12
N ARG A 184 6.92 -23.40 -18.68
CA ARG A 184 7.31 -23.76 -17.32
C ARG A 184 7.13 -22.56 -16.41
N SER A 185 6.25 -22.72 -15.45
CA SER A 185 5.92 -21.71 -14.43
C SER A 185 5.28 -22.42 -13.25
N GLN A 186 4.90 -21.65 -12.24
CA GLN A 186 4.11 -22.18 -11.12
C GLN A 186 2.78 -22.83 -11.55
N LEU A 187 2.36 -22.66 -12.80
CA LEU A 187 1.17 -23.29 -13.38
C LEU A 187 1.45 -24.72 -13.85
N ASN A 188 2.71 -25.12 -14.02
CA ASN A 188 3.05 -26.51 -14.27
C ASN A 188 2.93 -27.31 -12.95
N PRO A 189 2.13 -28.38 -12.89
CA PRO A 189 1.94 -29.14 -11.65
C PRO A 189 3.24 -29.64 -11.01
N GLU A 190 4.25 -29.95 -11.82
CA GLU A 190 5.55 -30.42 -11.31
C GLU A 190 6.40 -29.31 -10.69
N ASP A 191 6.16 -28.04 -11.07
CA ASP A 191 6.86 -26.86 -10.57
C ASP A 191 6.08 -26.17 -9.43
N ALA A 192 4.88 -26.62 -9.13
CA ALA A 192 4.05 -26.10 -8.05
C ALA A 192 4.66 -26.45 -6.70
N GLN A 193 5.12 -25.40 -6.00
CA GLN A 193 5.77 -25.49 -4.70
C GLN A 193 5.25 -24.37 -3.80
N TRP A 194 5.79 -24.23 -2.61
CA TRP A 194 5.37 -23.24 -1.64
C TRP A 194 6.55 -22.40 -1.13
N PRO A 195 6.86 -21.27 -1.78
CA PRO A 195 6.31 -20.72 -3.03
C PRO A 195 6.75 -21.50 -4.28
N GLY A 196 5.97 -21.37 -5.35
CA GLY A 196 6.25 -22.04 -6.61
C GLY A 196 7.33 -21.35 -7.45
N GLU A 197 7.71 -22.01 -8.54
CA GLU A 197 8.67 -21.47 -9.50
C GLU A 197 8.06 -20.24 -10.20
N PRO A 198 8.77 -19.08 -10.25
CA PRO A 198 8.31 -17.93 -11.00
C PRO A 198 8.29 -18.18 -12.51
N PRO A 199 7.52 -17.39 -13.28
CA PRO A 199 7.54 -17.50 -14.73
C PRO A 199 8.90 -17.11 -15.33
N GLU A 200 9.28 -17.76 -16.43
CA GLU A 200 10.40 -17.31 -17.25
C GLU A 200 9.94 -16.12 -18.09
N VAL A 201 10.79 -15.11 -18.21
CA VAL A 201 10.41 -13.84 -18.81
C VAL A 201 11.53 -13.29 -19.71
N GLU A 202 11.14 -12.37 -20.59
CA GLU A 202 12.06 -11.55 -21.37
C GLU A 202 11.70 -10.07 -21.21
N LEU A 203 12.63 -9.19 -21.58
CA LEU A 203 12.47 -7.74 -21.47
C LEU A 203 11.46 -7.21 -22.49
N ILE A 204 10.72 -6.16 -22.12
CA ILE A 204 9.90 -5.39 -23.06
C ILE A 204 10.63 -4.18 -23.65
N HIS A 205 11.73 -3.75 -23.02
CA HIS A 205 12.69 -2.78 -23.56
C HIS A 205 14.06 -2.97 -22.89
N PRO A 206 15.17 -2.59 -23.57
CA PRO A 206 16.51 -2.91 -23.07
C PRO A 206 17.03 -2.01 -21.96
N GLY A 207 16.34 -0.90 -21.66
CA GLY A 207 16.78 0.04 -20.63
C GLY A 207 17.97 0.93 -21.02
N TYR A 208 18.50 1.61 -20.02
CA TYR A 208 19.67 2.49 -20.07
C TYR A 208 19.57 3.66 -21.05
N LYS A 209 18.34 4.08 -21.33
CA LYS A 209 18.02 5.28 -22.10
C LYS A 209 16.76 5.92 -21.54
N LEU A 210 16.96 6.67 -20.46
CA LEU A 210 15.86 7.29 -19.71
C LEU A 210 14.98 8.16 -20.62
N LEU A 211 13.66 7.99 -20.51
CA LEU A 211 12.63 8.72 -21.26
C LEU A 211 12.77 8.58 -22.79
N SER A 212 13.40 7.52 -23.27
CA SER A 212 13.52 7.24 -24.70
C SER A 212 12.16 7.01 -25.32
N GLU A 213 11.81 7.80 -26.32
CA GLU A 213 10.58 7.59 -27.09
C GLU A 213 10.62 6.26 -27.86
N ASP A 214 11.79 5.90 -28.40
CA ASP A 214 12.01 4.64 -29.13
C ASP A 214 11.78 3.42 -28.24
N TRP A 215 12.35 3.42 -27.00
CA TRP A 215 12.10 2.35 -26.04
C TRP A 215 10.65 2.34 -25.54
N HIS A 216 10.04 3.53 -25.45
CA HIS A 216 8.63 3.66 -25.10
C HIS A 216 7.75 3.00 -26.18
N ASP A 217 8.01 3.30 -27.45
CA ASP A 217 7.29 2.68 -28.58
C ASP A 217 7.40 1.16 -28.55
N MET A 218 8.61 0.64 -28.28
CA MET A 218 8.85 -0.80 -28.11
C MET A 218 8.00 -1.40 -27.00
N ALA A 219 7.85 -0.70 -25.87
CA ALA A 219 7.08 -1.14 -24.70
C ALA A 219 5.57 -0.80 -24.80
N GLU A 220 5.16 -0.04 -25.82
CA GLU A 220 3.81 0.50 -25.90
C GLU A 220 2.69 -0.54 -25.83
N PRO A 221 2.80 -1.75 -26.42
CA PRO A 221 1.75 -2.75 -26.26
C PRO A 221 1.41 -3.08 -24.80
N ALA A 222 2.43 -3.18 -23.95
CA ALA A 222 2.23 -3.39 -22.51
C ALA A 222 1.73 -2.12 -21.80
N LEU A 223 2.32 -0.96 -22.13
CA LEU A 223 1.96 0.32 -21.53
C LEU A 223 0.51 0.73 -21.87
N GLU A 224 0.02 0.38 -23.04
CA GLU A 224 -1.38 0.63 -23.42
C GLU A 224 -2.35 -0.15 -22.52
N ILE A 225 -2.01 -1.37 -22.14
CA ILE A 225 -2.80 -2.14 -21.17
C ILE A 225 -2.82 -1.45 -19.81
N VAL A 226 -1.68 -0.94 -19.36
CA VAL A 226 -1.58 -0.15 -18.12
C VAL A 226 -2.49 1.08 -18.18
N ARG A 227 -2.42 1.83 -19.28
CA ARG A 227 -3.23 3.04 -19.49
C ARG A 227 -4.72 2.73 -19.49
N GLN A 228 -5.15 1.76 -20.26
CA GLN A 228 -6.56 1.36 -20.35
C GLN A 228 -7.09 0.87 -19.00
N THR A 229 -6.29 0.12 -18.26
CA THR A 229 -6.67 -0.39 -16.94
C THR A 229 -6.83 0.75 -15.94
N ALA A 230 -5.86 1.65 -15.87
CA ALA A 230 -5.91 2.79 -14.95
C ALA A 230 -7.09 3.72 -15.24
N LEU A 231 -7.27 4.11 -16.50
CA LEU A 231 -8.36 4.99 -16.90
C LEU A 231 -9.73 4.32 -16.78
N GLY A 232 -9.83 3.03 -17.12
CA GLY A 232 -11.06 2.26 -16.97
C GLY A 232 -11.52 2.10 -15.54
N LEU A 233 -10.58 2.12 -14.58
CA LEU A 233 -10.88 2.14 -13.14
C LEU A 233 -11.17 3.55 -12.59
N GLY A 234 -11.09 4.57 -13.43
CA GLY A 234 -11.28 5.95 -13.00
C GLY A 234 -10.12 6.53 -12.21
N LEU A 235 -8.92 5.96 -12.34
CA LEU A 235 -7.75 6.45 -11.63
C LEU A 235 -7.19 7.73 -12.30
N PRO A 236 -6.64 8.67 -11.52
CA PRO A 236 -6.18 9.97 -12.02
C PRO A 236 -4.78 9.87 -12.66
N LEU A 237 -4.64 9.03 -13.68
CA LEU A 237 -3.37 8.84 -14.38
C LEU A 237 -2.96 10.12 -15.11
N THR A 238 -1.75 10.60 -14.84
CA THR A 238 -1.15 11.78 -15.49
C THR A 238 -0.18 11.39 -16.58
N SER A 239 0.74 10.47 -16.30
CA SER A 239 1.75 10.06 -17.26
C SER A 239 2.19 8.61 -17.08
N LEU A 240 2.69 8.07 -18.19
CA LEU A 240 3.45 6.82 -18.25
C LEU A 240 4.85 7.19 -18.74
N GLU A 241 5.87 6.79 -18.00
CA GLU A 241 7.24 7.18 -18.28
C GLU A 241 8.13 5.96 -18.43
N LEU A 242 9.02 6.03 -19.41
CA LEU A 242 10.02 4.98 -19.60
C LEU A 242 11.17 5.23 -18.65
N GLU A 243 11.43 4.27 -17.78
CA GLU A 243 12.45 4.37 -16.77
C GLU A 243 13.84 3.91 -17.24
N MET A 244 14.84 4.10 -16.38
CA MET A 244 16.24 3.84 -16.68
C MET A 244 16.56 2.35 -16.79
N GLY A 245 15.92 1.50 -15.99
CA GLY A 245 16.22 0.08 -15.94
C GLY A 245 15.61 -0.73 -17.08
N PRO A 246 16.21 -1.87 -17.41
CA PRO A 246 15.60 -2.81 -18.38
C PRO A 246 14.18 -3.21 -17.93
N SER A 247 13.21 -3.10 -18.82
CA SER A 247 11.79 -3.35 -18.55
C SER A 247 11.14 -2.45 -17.50
N GLN A 248 11.83 -1.42 -17.04
CA GLN A 248 11.33 -0.53 -16.00
C GLN A 248 10.50 0.61 -16.58
N VAL A 249 9.38 0.87 -15.94
CA VAL A 249 8.41 1.91 -16.31
C VAL A 249 7.94 2.64 -15.05
N GLU A 250 7.33 3.79 -15.23
CA GLU A 250 6.78 4.59 -14.14
C GLU A 250 5.38 5.07 -14.48
N VAL A 251 4.51 5.09 -13.48
CA VAL A 251 3.21 5.75 -13.54
C VAL A 251 3.17 6.92 -12.56
N VAL A 252 2.54 8.00 -13.00
CA VAL A 252 2.30 9.19 -12.18
C VAL A 252 0.81 9.44 -12.09
N PHE A 253 0.32 9.63 -10.87
CA PHE A 253 -1.07 9.97 -10.59
C PHE A 253 -1.19 11.38 -10.03
N ASP A 254 -2.24 12.09 -10.43
CA ASP A 254 -2.59 13.37 -9.80
C ASP A 254 -2.82 13.21 -8.31
N ALA A 255 -2.47 14.24 -7.57
CA ALA A 255 -2.67 14.27 -6.13
C ALA A 255 -4.16 14.27 -5.77
N THR A 256 -4.50 13.52 -4.73
CA THR A 256 -5.84 13.44 -4.15
C THR A 256 -5.73 13.29 -2.63
N ASP A 257 -6.87 13.16 -1.94
CA ASP A 257 -6.85 12.88 -0.50
C ASP A 257 -6.17 11.53 -0.21
N ALA A 258 -5.56 11.42 0.95
CA ALA A 258 -4.70 10.28 1.27
C ALA A 258 -5.42 8.93 1.22
N MET A 259 -6.67 8.83 1.70
CA MET A 259 -7.41 7.57 1.64
C MET A 259 -7.69 7.16 0.20
N SER A 260 -8.12 8.09 -0.64
CA SER A 260 -8.33 7.83 -2.08
C SER A 260 -7.03 7.41 -2.76
N ALA A 261 -5.91 8.07 -2.46
CA ALA A 261 -4.61 7.71 -3.01
C ALA A 261 -4.21 6.28 -2.63
N ALA A 262 -4.39 5.89 -1.37
CA ALA A 262 -4.09 4.54 -0.90
C ALA A 262 -4.99 3.49 -1.56
N ASP A 263 -6.30 3.73 -1.61
CA ASP A 263 -7.25 2.84 -2.28
C ASP A 263 -6.92 2.70 -3.77
N GLN A 264 -6.58 3.79 -4.43
CA GLN A 264 -6.19 3.80 -5.85
C GLN A 264 -4.93 2.98 -6.10
N MET A 265 -3.95 3.04 -5.21
CA MET A 265 -2.74 2.23 -5.36
C MET A 265 -3.03 0.72 -5.20
N VAL A 266 -3.90 0.34 -4.28
CA VAL A 266 -4.34 -1.06 -4.14
C VAL A 266 -5.03 -1.53 -5.42
N LEU A 267 -5.97 -0.75 -5.95
CA LEU A 267 -6.68 -1.07 -7.19
C LEU A 267 -5.72 -1.16 -8.37
N PHE A 268 -4.88 -0.15 -8.55
CA PHE A 268 -3.95 -0.07 -9.66
C PHE A 268 -3.03 -1.27 -9.70
N ARG A 269 -2.29 -1.52 -8.62
CA ARG A 269 -1.26 -2.58 -8.57
C ARG A 269 -1.86 -3.96 -8.82
N ASN A 270 -2.99 -4.27 -8.18
CA ASN A 270 -3.63 -5.57 -8.34
C ASN A 270 -4.29 -5.71 -9.72
N ALA A 271 -4.94 -4.67 -10.23
CA ALA A 271 -5.60 -4.71 -11.54
C ALA A 271 -4.62 -4.82 -12.70
N VAL A 272 -3.55 -4.02 -12.71
CA VAL A 272 -2.59 -4.07 -13.84
C VAL A 272 -1.85 -5.40 -13.90
N ARG A 273 -1.57 -6.02 -12.76
CA ARG A 273 -0.97 -7.37 -12.73
C ARG A 273 -1.88 -8.39 -13.40
N MET A 274 -3.18 -8.35 -13.11
CA MET A 274 -4.16 -9.25 -13.71
C MET A 274 -4.38 -8.97 -15.20
N ALA A 275 -4.54 -7.70 -15.57
CA ALA A 275 -4.75 -7.30 -16.95
C ALA A 275 -3.55 -7.66 -17.85
N LEU A 276 -2.34 -7.39 -17.37
CA LEU A 276 -1.09 -7.71 -18.08
C LEU A 276 -0.91 -9.22 -18.21
N ARG A 277 -1.16 -9.99 -17.15
CA ARG A 277 -1.04 -11.45 -17.22
C ARG A 277 -1.98 -12.07 -18.25
N ARG A 278 -3.20 -11.57 -18.40
CA ARG A 278 -4.14 -12.01 -19.42
C ARG A 278 -3.62 -11.82 -20.83
N ALA A 279 -2.73 -10.84 -21.02
CA ALA A 279 -2.11 -10.53 -22.30
C ALA A 279 -0.70 -11.14 -22.48
N GLY A 280 -0.25 -11.97 -21.54
CA GLY A 280 1.04 -12.64 -21.61
C GLY A 280 2.21 -11.85 -21.03
N TYR A 281 1.94 -10.85 -20.19
CA TYR A 281 2.96 -10.07 -19.49
C TYR A 281 2.96 -10.35 -18.00
N HIS A 282 4.10 -10.15 -17.37
CA HIS A 282 4.27 -10.23 -15.92
C HIS A 282 4.71 -8.87 -15.39
N ALA A 283 3.87 -8.25 -14.57
CA ALA A 283 4.23 -7.04 -13.85
C ALA A 283 4.77 -7.41 -12.46
N SER A 284 5.91 -6.81 -12.08
CA SER A 284 6.51 -6.99 -10.77
C SER A 284 6.69 -5.64 -10.09
N PHE A 285 6.17 -5.54 -8.89
CA PHE A 285 6.30 -4.37 -8.02
C PHE A 285 7.39 -4.53 -6.97
N ILE A 286 8.22 -5.57 -7.08
CA ILE A 286 9.39 -5.67 -6.20
C ILE A 286 10.44 -4.63 -6.60
N CYS A 287 11.22 -4.19 -5.64
CA CYS A 287 12.21 -3.14 -5.84
C CYS A 287 13.31 -3.55 -6.83
N LEU A 288 13.87 -4.73 -6.63
CA LEU A 288 14.99 -5.26 -7.43
C LEU A 288 14.65 -6.63 -7.99
N PRO A 289 14.16 -6.70 -9.24
CA PRO A 289 13.99 -8.00 -9.90
C PRO A 289 15.31 -8.79 -9.95
N PRO A 290 15.26 -10.12 -9.79
CA PRO A 290 16.46 -10.95 -9.64
C PRO A 290 17.12 -11.32 -10.97
N PHE A 291 17.11 -10.43 -11.96
CA PHE A 291 17.63 -10.71 -13.32
C PHE A 291 18.60 -9.63 -13.77
N GLY A 292 19.70 -10.04 -14.38
CA GLY A 292 20.65 -9.16 -15.06
C GLY A 292 21.16 -8.02 -14.17
N ASN A 293 21.13 -6.82 -14.70
CA ASN A 293 21.49 -5.58 -13.99
C ASN A 293 20.27 -4.69 -13.83
N PRO A 294 19.36 -4.99 -12.89
CA PRO A 294 18.17 -4.19 -12.72
C PRO A 294 18.50 -2.84 -12.10
N MET A 295 17.73 -1.82 -12.46
CA MET A 295 17.66 -0.59 -11.66
C MET A 295 16.57 -0.75 -10.63
N SER A 296 16.81 -0.23 -9.41
CA SER A 296 15.84 -0.32 -8.33
C SER A 296 14.63 0.56 -8.60
N SER A 297 13.46 0.05 -8.22
CA SER A 297 12.21 0.79 -8.28
C SER A 297 11.86 1.39 -6.93
N GLY A 298 11.41 2.64 -6.94
CA GLY A 298 10.88 3.34 -5.78
C GLY A 298 9.40 3.70 -5.97
N TRP A 299 8.75 3.95 -4.88
CA TRP A 299 7.45 4.61 -4.83
C TRP A 299 7.62 5.93 -4.08
N HIS A 300 7.67 7.01 -4.85
CA HIS A 300 7.81 8.34 -4.30
C HIS A 300 6.44 8.89 -3.91
N LEU A 301 6.30 9.26 -2.65
CA LEU A 301 5.06 9.80 -2.12
C LEU A 301 5.17 11.30 -1.96
N HIS A 302 4.49 12.04 -2.82
CA HIS A 302 4.30 13.47 -2.68
C HIS A 302 3.22 13.73 -1.66
N GLN A 303 3.47 14.64 -0.72
CA GLN A 303 2.54 14.92 0.36
C GLN A 303 2.52 16.39 0.73
N SER A 304 1.33 16.91 0.97
CA SER A 304 1.12 18.24 1.52
C SER A 304 -0.03 18.21 2.52
N LEU A 305 0.15 18.96 3.62
CA LEU A 305 -0.92 19.20 4.57
C LEU A 305 -1.89 20.20 3.99
N VAL A 306 -3.17 19.95 4.19
CA VAL A 306 -4.24 20.87 3.78
C VAL A 306 -5.14 21.16 4.97
N SER A 307 -5.78 22.33 4.96
CA SER A 307 -6.80 22.65 5.94
C SER A 307 -8.03 21.75 5.71
N ALA A 308 -8.60 21.23 6.81
CA ALA A 308 -9.73 20.30 6.73
C ALA A 308 -11.01 20.97 6.17
N ASP A 309 -11.19 22.28 6.36
CA ASP A 309 -12.34 23.05 5.94
C ASP A 309 -12.27 23.57 4.51
N GLN A 310 -11.09 24.07 4.06
CA GLN A 310 -10.94 24.76 2.79
C GLN A 310 -9.95 24.12 1.82
N GLY A 311 -9.25 23.06 2.23
CA GLY A 311 -8.26 22.40 1.40
C GLY A 311 -7.04 23.25 1.04
N GLN A 312 -6.77 24.30 1.79
CA GLN A 312 -5.61 25.18 1.58
C GLN A 312 -4.31 24.46 1.93
N ASN A 313 -3.28 24.67 1.13
CA ASN A 313 -1.96 24.09 1.40
C ASN A 313 -1.30 24.75 2.62
N LEU A 314 -1.25 24.03 3.72
CA LEU A 314 -0.70 24.49 4.99
C LEU A 314 0.84 24.44 5.04
N MET A 315 1.48 23.81 4.07
CA MET A 315 2.95 23.80 3.95
C MET A 315 3.49 25.02 3.20
N ARG A 316 2.62 25.77 2.54
CA ARG A 316 2.97 26.95 1.79
C ARG A 316 3.36 28.11 2.72
N ARG A 317 4.42 28.81 2.35
CA ARG A 317 4.85 30.07 2.96
C ARG A 317 4.80 31.16 1.89
N ASP A 318 4.16 32.29 2.17
CA ASP A 318 3.99 33.37 1.18
C ASP A 318 5.31 34.07 0.87
N ASN A 319 6.11 34.37 1.91
CA ASN A 319 7.40 35.03 1.79
C ASN A 319 8.46 34.29 2.60
N PRO A 320 9.71 34.15 2.06
CA PRO A 320 10.79 33.58 2.87
C PRO A 320 11.09 34.50 4.07
N MET A 321 11.57 33.90 5.15
CA MET A 321 12.05 34.69 6.28
C MET A 321 13.28 35.47 5.88
N ALA A 322 13.42 36.74 6.37
CA ALA A 322 14.49 37.62 5.98
C ALA A 322 15.92 37.09 6.22
N SER A 323 16.07 36.17 7.19
CA SER A 323 17.34 35.52 7.50
C SER A 323 17.51 34.13 6.87
N SER A 324 16.55 33.68 6.04
CA SER A 324 16.59 32.30 5.49
C SER A 324 17.57 32.22 4.32
N THR A 325 18.42 31.18 4.39
CA THR A 325 19.21 30.71 3.25
C THR A 325 18.47 29.59 2.53
N LEU A 326 18.94 29.21 1.34
CA LEU A 326 18.30 28.13 0.55
C LEU A 326 18.33 26.78 1.25
N GLU A 327 19.26 26.57 2.20
CA GLU A 327 19.39 25.35 2.98
C GLU A 327 18.44 25.29 4.19
N GLN A 328 17.81 26.42 4.53
CA GLN A 328 16.83 26.45 5.63
C GLN A 328 15.43 26.07 5.11
N ALA A 329 14.76 25.20 5.84
CA ALA A 329 13.39 24.80 5.51
C ALA A 329 12.44 25.99 5.41
N SER A 330 12.63 27.00 6.25
CA SER A 330 11.86 28.26 6.27
C SER A 330 11.99 29.10 4.99
N ALA A 331 12.92 28.78 4.11
CA ALA A 331 13.00 29.44 2.80
C ALA A 331 11.80 29.09 1.89
N VAL A 332 11.17 27.94 2.12
CA VAL A 332 10.07 27.42 1.28
C VAL A 332 8.85 27.02 2.10
N LEU A 333 9.07 26.32 3.23
CA LEU A 333 8.00 25.72 4.03
C LEU A 333 7.50 26.68 5.12
N SER A 334 6.22 26.62 5.40
CA SER A 334 5.63 27.20 6.61
C SER A 334 6.26 26.57 7.85
N GLU A 335 6.05 27.17 9.00
CA GLU A 335 6.47 26.57 10.28
C GLU A 335 5.88 25.19 10.49
N LEU A 336 4.60 25.02 10.15
CA LEU A 336 3.92 23.74 10.23
C LEU A 336 4.55 22.69 9.29
N GLY A 337 4.87 23.11 8.05
CA GLY A 337 5.55 22.25 7.08
C GLY A 337 6.95 21.84 7.54
N GLU A 338 7.69 22.73 8.19
CA GLU A 338 9.00 22.41 8.77
C GLU A 338 8.89 21.38 9.90
N HIS A 339 7.90 21.54 10.79
CA HIS A 339 7.65 20.58 11.86
C HIS A 339 7.34 19.19 11.31
N TRP A 340 6.50 19.13 10.27
CA TRP A 340 6.17 17.89 9.59
C TRP A 340 7.42 17.25 8.98
N LEU A 341 8.22 18.01 8.26
CA LEU A 341 9.49 17.57 7.69
C LEU A 341 10.43 17.00 8.76
N ALA A 342 10.58 17.71 9.87
CA ALA A 342 11.43 17.28 10.98
C ALA A 342 10.93 15.99 11.61
N GLY A 343 9.62 15.82 11.75
CA GLY A 343 9.00 14.57 12.23
C GLY A 343 9.28 13.40 11.30
N LEU A 344 9.16 13.59 9.99
CA LEU A 344 9.50 12.55 9.01
C LEU A 344 10.97 12.12 9.11
N LEU A 345 11.88 13.07 9.30
CA LEU A 345 13.31 12.78 9.46
C LEU A 345 13.59 12.00 10.75
N LYS A 346 13.00 12.42 11.86
CA LYS A 346 13.20 11.76 13.15
C LYS A 346 12.76 10.31 13.14
N HIS A 347 11.59 10.05 12.54
CA HIS A 347 10.98 8.72 12.54
C HIS A 347 11.31 7.90 11.28
N ALA A 348 12.20 8.38 10.42
CA ALA A 348 12.59 7.67 9.21
C ALA A 348 13.11 6.25 9.46
N PRO A 349 13.95 5.99 10.46
CA PRO A 349 14.37 4.62 10.76
C PRO A 349 13.19 3.69 11.06
N ALA A 350 12.27 4.16 11.87
CA ALA A 350 11.12 3.37 12.32
C ALA A 350 10.09 3.16 11.22
N MET A 351 9.86 4.15 10.36
CA MET A 351 8.90 3.98 9.26
C MET A 351 9.43 3.10 8.13
N THR A 352 10.73 2.83 8.09
CA THR A 352 11.35 2.06 7.01
C THR A 352 10.71 0.67 6.87
N ALA A 353 10.41 -0.02 7.97
CA ALA A 353 9.77 -1.34 7.92
C ALA A 353 8.37 -1.31 7.26
N LEU A 354 7.66 -0.18 7.37
CA LEU A 354 6.34 0.01 6.78
C LEU A 354 6.41 0.47 5.31
N CYS A 355 7.45 1.21 4.96
CA CYS A 355 7.66 1.75 3.61
C CYS A 355 8.46 0.79 2.73
N VAL A 356 9.31 -0.03 3.31
CA VAL A 356 10.16 -1.04 2.65
C VAL A 356 9.97 -2.38 3.37
N PRO A 357 8.81 -3.03 3.18
CA PRO A 357 8.44 -4.21 3.99
C PRO A 357 9.00 -5.53 3.47
N THR A 358 9.70 -5.55 2.33
CA THR A 358 10.31 -6.78 1.81
C THR A 358 11.81 -6.80 2.09
N THR A 359 12.39 -7.98 2.19
CA THR A 359 13.85 -8.13 2.30
C THR A 359 14.58 -7.68 1.04
N ASN A 360 13.88 -7.61 -0.09
CA ASN A 360 14.40 -7.20 -1.39
C ASN A 360 14.65 -5.68 -1.48
N GLY A 361 13.81 -4.87 -0.86
CA GLY A 361 13.82 -3.42 -1.04
C GLY A 361 15.08 -2.72 -0.52
N TYR A 362 15.82 -3.35 0.38
CA TYR A 362 17.00 -2.76 1.01
C TYR A 362 18.24 -2.69 0.10
N GLY A 363 18.27 -3.45 -0.96
CA GLY A 363 19.32 -3.37 -1.97
C GLY A 363 19.34 -2.06 -2.76
N ARG A 364 18.30 -1.24 -2.64
CA ARG A 364 18.18 0.07 -3.26
C ARG A 364 19.02 1.14 -2.54
N PHE A 365 19.28 1.01 -1.25
CA PHE A 365 19.99 2.00 -0.44
C PHE A 365 21.49 1.98 -0.68
N ARG A 366 21.92 2.64 -1.75
CA ARG A 366 23.33 2.73 -2.16
C ARG A 366 23.63 4.09 -2.80
N PRO A 367 24.91 4.55 -2.80
CA PRO A 367 25.29 5.85 -3.35
C PRO A 367 25.01 5.95 -4.85
N ASN A 368 24.68 7.15 -5.31
CA ASN A 368 24.58 7.52 -6.72
C ASN A 368 23.57 6.69 -7.54
N ALA A 369 22.53 6.18 -6.87
CA ALA A 369 21.48 5.38 -7.50
C ALA A 369 20.15 6.14 -7.68
N LEU A 370 20.15 7.47 -7.54
CA LEU A 370 18.96 8.34 -7.47
C LEU A 370 17.95 7.83 -6.44
N ALA A 371 18.46 7.21 -5.40
CA ALA A 371 17.72 6.62 -4.30
C ALA A 371 18.36 7.02 -2.98
N PRO A 372 17.59 7.15 -1.90
CA PRO A 372 18.15 7.52 -0.61
C PRO A 372 18.99 6.38 -0.01
N GLN A 373 19.99 6.74 0.78
CA GLN A 373 20.64 5.83 1.71
C GLN A 373 20.76 6.43 3.11
N SER A 374 20.61 7.75 3.24
CA SER A 374 20.82 8.51 4.47
C SER A 374 19.60 9.32 4.84
N ILE A 375 19.48 9.62 6.13
CA ILE A 375 18.34 10.35 6.70
C ILE A 375 18.67 11.84 6.65
N LEU A 376 18.22 12.48 5.56
CA LEU A 376 18.42 13.89 5.30
C LEU A 376 17.40 14.39 4.29
N TRP A 377 17.31 15.70 4.16
CA TRP A 377 16.46 16.34 3.17
C TRP A 377 17.26 17.32 2.31
N GLY A 378 16.72 17.62 1.16
CA GLY A 378 17.27 18.63 0.27
C GLY A 378 16.18 19.28 -0.55
N ARG A 379 16.46 20.51 -1.01
CA ARG A 379 15.59 21.23 -1.92
C ARG A 379 15.84 20.72 -3.34
N ASP A 380 14.81 20.18 -3.98
CA ASP A 380 14.88 19.60 -5.32
C ASP A 380 15.98 18.54 -5.52
N ASN A 381 16.42 17.89 -4.45
CA ASN A 381 17.53 16.93 -4.47
C ASN A 381 17.02 15.49 -4.57
N ARG A 382 17.21 14.85 -5.72
CA ARG A 382 16.75 13.49 -5.99
C ARG A 382 17.60 12.37 -5.36
N GLY A 383 18.68 12.70 -4.69
CA GLY A 383 19.45 11.75 -3.87
C GLY A 383 19.05 11.77 -2.41
N ALA A 384 18.29 12.77 -1.98
CA ALA A 384 17.85 12.93 -0.60
C ALA A 384 16.65 12.01 -0.29
N LEU A 385 16.52 11.64 0.97
CA LEU A 385 15.36 10.89 1.47
C LEU A 385 14.07 11.71 1.30
N LEU A 386 14.10 12.97 1.74
CA LEU A 386 12.98 13.89 1.62
C LEU A 386 13.37 15.04 0.71
N ARG A 387 12.62 15.18 -0.37
CA ARG A 387 12.84 16.26 -1.34
C ARG A 387 11.75 17.29 -1.17
N VAL A 388 12.12 18.52 -0.80
CA VAL A 388 11.20 19.64 -0.71
C VAL A 388 11.07 20.28 -2.09
N ILE A 389 9.84 20.43 -2.56
CA ILE A 389 9.53 20.86 -3.93
C ILE A 389 8.67 22.10 -3.91
N GLY A 390 8.91 22.97 -4.88
CA GLY A 390 8.19 24.20 -5.11
C GLY A 390 8.98 25.44 -4.68
N PRO A 391 8.87 26.55 -5.45
CA PRO A 391 9.37 27.83 -4.98
C PRO A 391 8.53 28.35 -3.82
N CYS A 392 9.08 29.27 -3.03
CA CYS A 392 8.33 29.93 -1.96
C CYS A 392 7.04 30.56 -2.52
N GLY A 393 5.92 30.36 -1.83
CA GLY A 393 4.62 30.87 -2.24
C GLY A 393 3.84 30.00 -3.23
N SER A 394 4.44 28.95 -3.76
CA SER A 394 3.77 28.05 -4.71
C SER A 394 2.66 27.23 -4.03
N LYS A 395 1.53 27.13 -4.71
CA LYS A 395 0.45 26.20 -4.31
C LYS A 395 0.88 24.74 -4.41
N ALA A 396 1.93 24.44 -5.18
CA ALA A 396 2.50 23.12 -5.37
C ALA A 396 3.57 22.76 -4.34
N THR A 397 3.81 23.60 -3.33
CA THR A 397 4.76 23.33 -2.24
C THR A 397 4.40 22.00 -1.56
N ARG A 398 5.37 21.10 -1.51
CA ARG A 398 5.16 19.75 -0.96
C ARG A 398 6.47 19.09 -0.55
N ILE A 399 6.35 17.98 0.16
CA ILE A 399 7.46 17.11 0.51
C ILE A 399 7.27 15.79 -0.25
N GLU A 400 8.31 15.37 -0.96
CA GLU A 400 8.37 14.07 -1.60
C GLU A 400 9.19 13.13 -0.71
N ASN A 401 8.54 12.08 -0.19
CA ASN A 401 9.25 11.01 0.49
C ASN A 401 9.68 9.96 -0.52
N ARG A 402 10.98 9.74 -0.64
CA ARG A 402 11.59 8.85 -1.62
C ARG A 402 11.96 7.49 -1.03
N LEU A 403 11.52 7.21 0.20
CA LEU A 403 11.87 6.00 0.95
C LEU A 403 11.23 4.73 0.37
N GLY A 404 9.95 4.80 0.02
CA GLY A 404 9.11 3.63 -0.21
C GLY A 404 9.49 2.78 -1.42
N GLU A 405 9.24 1.48 -1.29
CA GLU A 405 9.29 0.54 -2.42
C GLU A 405 7.88 0.32 -2.99
N PRO A 406 7.76 -0.07 -4.27
CA PRO A 406 6.44 -0.25 -4.90
C PRO A 406 5.58 -1.36 -4.29
N ALA A 407 6.20 -2.34 -3.61
CA ALA A 407 5.51 -3.44 -2.93
C ALA A 407 4.91 -3.06 -1.58
N ALA A 408 5.13 -1.85 -1.07
CA ALA A 408 4.62 -1.42 0.22
C ALA A 408 3.09 -1.48 0.28
N ASN A 409 2.56 -1.81 1.47
CA ASN A 409 1.13 -1.67 1.73
C ASN A 409 0.78 -0.18 1.78
N PRO A 410 -0.11 0.31 0.90
CA PRO A 410 -0.38 1.74 0.79
C PRO A 410 -0.91 2.36 2.08
N TYR A 411 -1.75 1.65 2.79
CA TYR A 411 -2.35 2.15 4.04
C TYR A 411 -1.31 2.34 5.13
N LEU A 412 -0.37 1.41 5.24
CA LEU A 412 0.72 1.49 6.23
C LEU A 412 1.75 2.55 5.84
N TYR A 413 2.06 2.65 4.56
CA TYR A 413 2.99 3.67 4.04
C TYR A 413 2.49 5.08 4.38
N LEU A 414 1.22 5.36 4.10
CA LEU A 414 0.63 6.67 4.37
C LEU A 414 0.42 6.93 5.87
N ALA A 415 -0.04 5.93 6.63
CA ALA A 415 -0.22 6.06 8.08
C ALA A 415 1.09 6.40 8.80
N ALA A 416 2.21 5.82 8.37
CA ALA A 416 3.52 6.13 8.92
C ALA A 416 3.89 7.60 8.77
N GLN A 417 3.60 8.21 7.60
CA GLN A 417 3.82 9.63 7.36
C GLN A 417 3.03 10.48 8.37
N ILE A 418 1.78 10.14 8.57
CA ILE A 418 0.86 10.90 9.43
C ILE A 418 1.34 10.90 10.88
N HIS A 419 1.64 9.72 11.43
CA HIS A 419 2.09 9.63 12.81
C HIS A 419 3.45 10.29 13.03
N ALA A 420 4.39 10.14 12.10
CA ALA A 420 5.69 10.79 12.15
C ALA A 420 5.55 12.31 12.06
N GLY A 421 4.78 12.81 11.11
CA GLY A 421 4.58 14.23 10.90
C GLY A 421 3.84 14.90 12.06
N LEU A 422 2.80 14.26 12.60
CA LEU A 422 2.06 14.77 13.76
C LEU A 422 2.93 14.85 15.01
N ASP A 423 3.85 13.92 15.22
CA ASP A 423 4.81 14.01 16.32
C ASP A 423 5.74 15.22 16.13
N GLY A 424 6.19 15.46 14.90
CA GLY A 424 6.97 16.65 14.56
C GLY A 424 6.24 17.95 14.92
N ILE A 425 4.96 18.03 14.61
CA ILE A 425 4.10 19.17 14.93
C ILE A 425 3.91 19.31 16.45
N ALA A 426 3.56 18.21 17.13
CA ALA A 426 3.33 18.21 18.56
C ALA A 426 4.56 18.64 19.38
N GLN A 427 5.74 18.21 18.95
CA GLN A 427 7.01 18.54 19.59
C GLN A 427 7.63 19.84 19.05
N LYS A 428 7.00 20.49 18.07
CA LYS A 428 7.52 21.68 17.40
C LYS A 428 8.96 21.51 16.93
N MET A 429 9.23 20.36 16.31
CA MET A 429 10.57 20.00 15.84
C MET A 429 11.04 20.93 14.73
N ARG A 430 12.33 21.21 14.74
CA ARG A 430 13.00 21.96 13.69
C ARG A 430 13.80 21.03 12.80
N ALA A 431 13.76 21.29 11.49
CA ALA A 431 14.56 20.55 10.55
C ALA A 431 16.03 21.02 10.56
N PRO A 432 16.99 20.09 10.38
CA PRO A 432 18.37 20.49 10.14
C PRO A 432 18.47 21.22 8.79
N LEU A 433 19.65 21.75 8.49
CA LEU A 433 19.90 22.35 7.18
C LEU A 433 19.76 21.29 6.08
N GLY A 434 19.19 21.69 4.95
CA GLY A 434 19.11 20.86 3.75
C GLY A 434 20.49 20.58 3.18
N THR A 435 20.66 19.43 2.54
CA THR A 435 21.93 18.99 2.00
C THR A 435 22.05 19.27 0.50
N HIS A 436 23.30 19.47 0.05
CA HIS A 436 23.70 19.40 -1.36
C HIS A 436 24.44 18.08 -1.67
N ASP A 437 24.87 17.37 -0.62
CA ASP A 437 25.55 16.09 -0.73
C ASP A 437 24.76 15.00 0.00
N PRO A 438 23.83 14.32 -0.70
CA PRO A 438 22.97 13.32 -0.09
C PRO A 438 23.68 12.03 0.29
N TYR A 439 24.89 11.83 -0.19
CA TYR A 439 25.68 10.60 0.04
C TYR A 439 26.89 10.84 0.95
N SER A 440 26.89 11.93 1.72
CA SER A 440 27.94 12.24 2.68
C SER A 440 28.14 11.07 3.67
N PRO A 441 29.40 10.61 3.91
CA PRO A 441 29.67 9.53 4.82
C PRO A 441 29.30 9.84 6.28
N SER A 442 29.21 11.10 6.65
CA SER A 442 28.87 11.55 8.01
C SER A 442 27.38 11.51 8.31
N ALA A 443 26.52 11.36 7.29
CA ALA A 443 25.08 11.35 7.49
C ALA A 443 24.61 10.01 8.09
N GLN A 444 23.58 10.10 8.93
CA GLN A 444 22.95 8.90 9.52
C GLN A 444 22.32 8.05 8.39
N ARG A 445 22.62 6.76 8.42
CA ARG A 445 22.08 5.80 7.43
C ARG A 445 20.69 5.31 7.80
N LEU A 446 19.90 4.99 6.77
CA LEU A 446 18.69 4.19 6.92
C LEU A 446 19.04 2.78 7.39
N PRO A 447 18.11 2.04 8.03
CA PRO A 447 18.34 0.64 8.35
C PRO A 447 18.75 -0.15 7.11
N SER A 448 19.77 -0.99 7.23
CA SER A 448 20.35 -1.69 6.07
C SER A 448 19.63 -2.99 5.70
N ASN A 449 18.72 -3.45 6.55
CA ASN A 449 17.92 -4.64 6.28
C ASN A 449 16.58 -4.58 7.05
N LEU A 450 15.67 -5.47 6.70
CA LEU A 450 14.35 -5.51 7.30
C LEU A 450 14.38 -5.79 8.79
N ALA A 451 15.27 -6.66 9.27
CA ALA A 451 15.39 -6.97 10.71
C ALA A 451 15.74 -5.71 11.53
N LEU A 452 16.68 -4.90 11.04
CA LEU A 452 17.03 -3.63 11.69
C LEU A 452 15.91 -2.59 11.61
N ALA A 453 15.20 -2.55 10.51
CA ALA A 453 14.05 -1.67 10.35
C ALA A 453 12.90 -2.04 11.30
N LEU A 454 12.64 -3.34 11.46
CA LEU A 454 11.65 -3.84 12.42
C LEU A 454 12.04 -3.48 13.87
N LYS A 455 13.32 -3.62 14.21
CA LYS A 455 13.83 -3.19 15.53
C LYS A 455 13.62 -1.70 15.76
N ALA A 456 13.95 -0.87 14.78
CA ALA A 456 13.73 0.58 14.86
C ALA A 456 12.25 0.93 15.07
N LEU A 457 11.34 0.23 14.38
CA LEU A 457 9.90 0.43 14.58
C LEU A 457 9.47 0.06 16.00
N ALA A 458 9.90 -1.07 16.52
CA ALA A 458 9.52 -1.53 17.86
C ALA A 458 10.00 -0.56 18.96
N GLU A 459 11.09 0.16 18.74
CA GLU A 459 11.69 1.10 19.69
C GLU A 459 11.15 2.54 19.55
N ASP A 460 10.34 2.82 18.54
CA ASP A 460 9.82 4.17 18.29
C ASP A 460 8.46 4.37 18.99
N GLU A 461 8.45 5.11 20.10
CA GLU A 461 7.24 5.31 20.90
C GLU A 461 6.12 6.00 20.13
N ALA A 462 6.44 7.00 19.32
CA ALA A 462 5.43 7.77 18.58
C ALA A 462 4.71 6.91 17.54
N LEU A 463 5.45 6.10 16.79
CA LEU A 463 4.86 5.19 15.79
C LEU A 463 4.14 4.02 16.45
N VAL A 464 4.69 3.44 17.52
CA VAL A 464 4.01 2.37 18.27
C VAL A 464 2.70 2.87 18.86
N GLN A 465 2.69 4.05 19.45
CA GLN A 465 1.48 4.64 20.00
C GLN A 465 0.45 4.98 18.91
N GLY A 466 0.89 5.57 17.80
CA GLY A 466 0.00 5.94 16.70
C GLY A 466 -0.62 4.75 15.98
N LEU A 467 0.19 3.76 15.64
CA LEU A 467 -0.26 2.55 14.95
C LEU A 467 -1.03 1.59 15.87
N GLY A 468 -0.77 1.66 17.16
CA GLY A 468 -1.24 0.70 18.16
C GLY A 468 -0.21 -0.37 18.47
N SER A 469 0.05 -0.61 19.76
CA SER A 469 1.05 -1.60 20.20
C SER A 469 0.70 -3.02 19.74
N ASP A 470 -0.60 -3.37 19.71
CA ASP A 470 -1.06 -4.68 19.23
C ASP A 470 -0.78 -4.85 17.74
N PHE A 471 -1.02 -3.81 16.94
CA PHE A 471 -0.70 -3.85 15.52
C PHE A 471 0.80 -4.00 15.29
N VAL A 472 1.63 -3.23 15.98
CA VAL A 472 3.09 -3.32 15.81
C VAL A 472 3.60 -4.71 16.19
N ALA A 473 3.12 -5.29 17.28
CA ALA A 473 3.49 -6.66 17.67
C ALA A 473 3.06 -7.70 16.63
N TYR A 474 1.87 -7.57 16.09
CA TYR A 474 1.34 -8.41 15.01
C TYR A 474 2.18 -8.30 13.74
N PHE A 475 2.46 -7.08 13.29
CA PHE A 475 3.29 -6.80 12.12
C PHE A 475 4.70 -7.36 12.29
N GLN A 476 5.32 -7.14 13.46
CA GLN A 476 6.64 -7.67 13.82
C GLN A 476 6.69 -9.18 13.67
N ARG A 477 5.70 -9.88 14.22
CA ARG A 477 5.70 -11.34 14.20
C ARG A 477 5.63 -11.90 12.78
N ILE A 478 4.76 -11.35 11.94
CA ILE A 478 4.63 -11.82 10.56
C ILE A 478 5.90 -11.51 9.76
N LYS A 479 6.45 -10.32 9.90
CA LYS A 479 7.67 -9.93 9.19
C LYS A 479 8.92 -10.68 9.69
N GLN A 480 9.00 -10.94 10.97
CA GLN A 480 10.11 -11.75 11.52
C GLN A 480 10.10 -13.17 11.00
N ALA A 481 8.93 -13.76 10.75
CA ALA A 481 8.83 -15.08 10.10
C ALA A 481 9.44 -15.07 8.69
N GLU A 482 9.18 -14.03 7.92
CA GLU A 482 9.75 -13.82 6.59
C GLU A 482 11.28 -13.64 6.65
N VAL A 483 11.76 -12.80 7.56
CA VAL A 483 13.21 -12.58 7.79
C VAL A 483 13.90 -13.90 8.17
N ALA A 484 13.29 -14.67 9.08
CA ALA A 484 13.86 -15.95 9.52
C ALA A 484 13.99 -16.95 8.36
N ARG A 485 13.01 -16.98 7.46
CA ARG A 485 13.06 -17.87 6.28
C ARG A 485 14.16 -17.44 5.30
N GLN A 486 14.38 -16.13 5.11
CA GLN A 486 15.50 -15.67 4.29
C GLN A 486 16.85 -15.99 4.92
N GLN A 487 16.99 -15.79 6.23
CA GLN A 487 18.23 -16.10 6.95
C GLN A 487 18.59 -17.59 6.90
N ALA A 488 17.57 -18.46 6.87
CA ALA A 488 17.75 -19.91 6.74
C ALA A 488 18.02 -20.37 5.30
N ALA A 489 17.80 -19.51 4.30
CA ALA A 489 18.03 -19.85 2.90
C ALA A 489 19.53 -19.84 2.56
N ALA A 490 19.97 -20.81 1.76
CA ALA A 490 21.36 -20.90 1.32
C ALA A 490 21.76 -19.75 0.39
N ASP A 491 20.81 -19.27 -0.42
CA ASP A 491 21.00 -18.17 -1.36
C ASP A 491 19.89 -17.12 -1.15
N PRO A 492 20.24 -15.94 -0.58
CA PRO A 492 19.25 -14.88 -0.36
C PRO A 492 18.61 -14.34 -1.65
N VAL A 493 19.34 -14.29 -2.76
CA VAL A 493 18.80 -13.81 -4.04
C VAL A 493 17.77 -14.79 -4.58
N GLU A 494 18.06 -16.09 -4.51
CA GLU A 494 17.12 -17.14 -4.93
C GLU A 494 15.88 -17.15 -4.02
N PHE A 495 16.04 -16.93 -2.71
CA PHE A 495 14.92 -16.76 -1.80
C PHE A 495 14.00 -15.63 -2.26
N GLN A 496 14.57 -14.45 -2.56
CA GLN A 496 13.79 -13.28 -3.00
C GLN A 496 13.11 -13.52 -4.34
N ARG A 497 13.76 -14.22 -5.25
CA ARG A 497 13.19 -14.59 -6.54
C ARG A 497 11.91 -15.42 -6.38
N ARG A 498 11.96 -16.46 -5.56
CA ARG A 498 10.82 -17.34 -5.29
C ARG A 498 9.75 -16.68 -4.45
N GLU A 499 10.16 -15.96 -3.41
CA GLU A 499 9.23 -15.35 -2.46
C GLU A 499 8.41 -14.23 -3.09
N TYR A 500 9.06 -13.37 -3.89
CA TYR A 500 8.46 -12.10 -4.28
C TYR A 500 8.13 -11.97 -5.76
N PHE A 501 8.96 -12.50 -6.66
CA PHE A 501 8.85 -12.13 -8.08
C PHE A 501 7.51 -12.50 -8.71
N SER A 502 6.91 -13.62 -8.36
CA SER A 502 5.61 -14.01 -8.90
C SER A 502 4.43 -13.48 -8.07
N ARG A 503 4.65 -13.01 -6.85
CA ARG A 503 3.59 -12.65 -5.90
C ARG A 503 3.38 -11.16 -5.70
N LEU A 504 4.44 -10.33 -5.84
CA LEU A 504 4.38 -8.89 -5.60
C LEU A 504 4.68 -8.01 -6.86
#